data_c63542e7361c73ef8ba03aa7c5d20f38
#
_entry.id   c63542e7361c73ef8ba03aa7c5d20f38
#
_cell.length_a   1.000
_cell.length_b   1.000
_cell.length_c   1.000
_cell.angle_alpha   90.00
_cell.angle_beta   90.00
_cell.angle_gamma   90.00
#
_symmetry.space_group_name_H-M   'P 1'
#
loop_
_entity.id
_entity.type
_entity.pdbx_description
1 polymer ?
#
loop_
_entity_poly.entity_id
_entity_poly.type
_entity_poly.pdbx_seq_one_letter_code
_entity_poly.pdbx_strand_id
1 'polypeptide(L)'
;MSQNSSCLWTEVPQSSTSPCDRCKHACCSYDGNIYVLGGRDNRTLRDFWRYSVVRNEWTELSCTGETAPEEVEEHSMVVYKGFIYVFGGTLDSAYTVLRCPLWVFDIAKQKWVPCQRKTSSPQTQMPTNRKGHSAVVVGSSMLLYGGFIDIKGSSQEFWSLDFDTMVWSLLNGCQQGSLNPGPRHSHSAMVYQSCMYLFGGLKGLREQRDFWKWNSISNTWTSLKTKLGPSKLIGHSTVAYKDSMLLFGGGESQNYPKNCLWRYSFSTHTWGQVNTLLGSSAPDKMHHCCAGLGTSYTTNTTSICSETYTGRQHEKLRPFKNKCFPAPLTFLGSESAIELQTFNLDKSQKGKVGSNATEADKSVLLVKNEHQLGSCLTYENKAFSKHWSSTEEDLLEFDDEDISQHLPDLLLVLGGRPCAGHKAISVWQMTLADT
;
A
#
# COMPACT_ATOMS: atom_id res chain seq x y z
N MET A 1 21.99 -20.49 -1.84
CA MET A 1 22.44 -19.19 -2.41
C MET A 1 21.28 -18.23 -2.22
N SER A 2 21.46 -17.12 -1.50
CA SER A 2 20.41 -16.10 -1.37
C SER A 2 20.25 -15.45 -2.73
N GLN A 3 19.08 -15.57 -3.35
CA GLN A 3 18.74 -14.78 -4.51
C GLN A 3 18.83 -13.31 -4.09
N ASN A 4 19.79 -12.57 -4.65
CA ASN A 4 19.92 -11.15 -4.44
C ASN A 4 18.80 -10.47 -5.25
N SER A 5 17.61 -10.42 -4.69
CA SER A 5 16.52 -9.64 -5.27
C SER A 5 16.91 -8.17 -5.25
N SER A 6 16.74 -7.49 -6.36
CA SER A 6 16.96 -6.05 -6.46
C SER A 6 15.66 -5.33 -6.86
N CYS A 7 15.56 -4.04 -6.58
CA CYS A 7 14.37 -3.25 -6.90
C CYS A 7 14.73 -1.90 -7.48
N LEU A 8 13.83 -1.40 -8.32
CA LEU A 8 13.87 -0.07 -8.90
C LEU A 8 12.78 0.80 -8.27
N TRP A 9 13.16 1.97 -7.79
CA TRP A 9 12.26 2.98 -7.25
C TRP A 9 12.15 4.17 -8.19
N THR A 10 10.93 4.66 -8.38
CA THR A 10 10.65 5.85 -9.19
C THR A 10 9.58 6.68 -8.51
N GLU A 11 9.82 7.99 -8.40
CA GLU A 11 8.79 8.93 -7.95
C GLU A 11 7.82 9.20 -9.11
N VAL A 12 6.53 9.10 -8.85
CA VAL A 12 5.46 9.36 -9.83
C VAL A 12 5.01 10.80 -9.67
N PRO A 13 5.27 11.69 -10.65
CA PRO A 13 4.86 13.09 -10.57
C PRO A 13 3.34 13.21 -10.41
N GLN A 14 2.89 14.07 -9.50
CA GLN A 14 1.49 14.28 -9.21
C GLN A 14 1.02 15.66 -9.71
N SER A 15 -0.24 15.71 -10.14
CA SER A 15 -0.88 16.96 -10.60
C SER A 15 -1.31 17.84 -9.43
N SER A 16 -1.66 19.09 -9.72
CA SER A 16 -2.20 20.04 -8.72
C SER A 16 -3.59 19.65 -8.21
N THR A 17 -4.28 18.73 -8.88
CA THR A 17 -5.60 18.21 -8.47
C THR A 17 -5.50 16.98 -7.54
N SER A 18 -4.30 16.60 -7.15
CA SER A 18 -4.08 15.51 -6.20
C SER A 18 -4.32 15.95 -4.75
N PRO A 19 -4.57 14.99 -3.83
CA PRO A 19 -4.65 15.30 -2.40
C PRO A 19 -3.34 15.92 -1.88
N CYS A 20 -3.42 16.68 -0.80
CA CYS A 20 -2.23 17.19 -0.11
C CYS A 20 -1.37 16.06 0.44
N ASP A 21 -0.06 16.31 0.59
CA ASP A 21 0.85 15.34 1.23
C ASP A 21 0.45 15.12 2.68
N ARG A 22 0.41 13.85 3.07
CA ARG A 22 -0.16 13.40 4.33
C ARG A 22 0.51 12.15 4.87
N CYS A 23 0.33 11.91 6.15
CA CYS A 23 0.70 10.67 6.82
C CYS A 23 -0.48 10.13 7.63
N LYS A 24 -0.36 8.89 8.15
CA LYS A 24 -1.38 8.27 9.00
C LYS A 24 -2.76 8.11 8.33
N HIS A 25 -2.81 8.22 7.02
CA HIS A 25 -3.98 7.88 6.22
C HIS A 25 -4.06 6.36 6.05
N ALA A 26 -5.20 5.87 5.61
CA ALA A 26 -5.34 4.48 5.17
C ALA A 26 -5.55 4.42 3.67
N CYS A 27 -5.17 3.30 3.06
CA CYS A 27 -5.49 3.00 1.68
C CYS A 27 -5.87 1.54 1.48
N CYS A 28 -6.59 1.29 0.40
CA CYS A 28 -6.84 -0.06 -0.12
C CYS A 28 -6.86 -0.01 -1.64
N SER A 29 -6.55 -1.13 -2.28
CA SER A 29 -6.61 -1.29 -3.73
C SER A 29 -7.86 -2.08 -4.12
N TYR A 30 -8.51 -1.67 -5.19
CA TYR A 30 -9.61 -2.39 -5.81
C TYR A 30 -9.68 -2.03 -7.28
N ASP A 31 -9.69 -3.04 -8.14
CA ASP A 31 -9.86 -2.91 -9.58
C ASP A 31 -8.96 -1.83 -10.21
N GLY A 32 -7.64 -1.99 -10.06
CA GLY A 32 -6.64 -1.07 -10.62
C GLY A 32 -6.64 0.34 -10.03
N ASN A 33 -7.51 0.63 -9.06
CA ASN A 33 -7.59 1.90 -8.36
C ASN A 33 -7.09 1.77 -6.92
N ILE A 34 -6.58 2.87 -6.37
CA ILE A 34 -6.25 2.99 -4.96
C ILE A 34 -7.16 4.03 -4.32
N TYR A 35 -7.80 3.64 -3.24
CA TYR A 35 -8.64 4.51 -2.43
C TYR A 35 -7.85 4.99 -1.23
N VAL A 36 -7.85 6.30 -0.97
CA VAL A 36 -7.11 6.95 0.12
C VAL A 36 -8.07 7.80 0.93
N LEU A 37 -8.11 7.58 2.24
CA LEU A 37 -8.99 8.30 3.15
C LEU A 37 -8.20 8.97 4.27
N GLY A 38 -8.55 10.20 4.59
CA GLY A 38 -8.15 10.89 5.80
C GLY A 38 -6.64 10.98 6.02
N GLY A 39 -6.21 10.73 7.25
CA GLY A 39 -4.84 10.94 7.69
C GLY A 39 -4.62 12.33 8.26
N ARG A 40 -3.39 12.79 8.20
CA ARG A 40 -2.99 14.07 8.77
C ARG A 40 -1.96 14.77 7.89
N ASP A 41 -2.16 16.08 7.70
CA ASP A 41 -1.11 17.03 7.34
C ASP A 41 -0.73 17.86 8.57
N ASN A 42 -1.19 19.09 8.68
CA ASN A 42 -1.14 19.91 9.90
C ASN A 42 -2.36 19.68 10.81
N ARG A 43 -3.45 19.17 10.23
CA ARG A 43 -4.71 18.80 10.90
C ARG A 43 -5.13 17.40 10.47
N THR A 44 -6.06 16.80 11.19
CA THR A 44 -6.70 15.55 10.78
C THR A 44 -7.62 15.81 9.60
N LEU A 45 -7.65 14.91 8.66
CA LEU A 45 -8.34 15.02 7.37
C LEU A 45 -9.53 14.07 7.32
N ARG A 46 -10.51 14.39 6.46
CA ARG A 46 -11.68 13.54 6.19
C ARG A 46 -11.92 13.30 4.70
N ASP A 47 -11.11 13.92 3.83
CA ASP A 47 -11.26 13.82 2.39
C ASP A 47 -11.01 12.38 1.91
N PHE A 48 -11.74 11.98 0.89
CA PHE A 48 -11.70 10.64 0.33
C PHE A 48 -11.35 10.72 -1.16
N TRP A 49 -10.37 9.95 -1.57
CA TRP A 49 -9.82 10.02 -2.92
C TRP A 49 -9.72 8.67 -3.58
N ARG A 50 -9.91 8.63 -4.89
CA ARG A 50 -9.61 7.50 -5.76
C ARG A 50 -8.47 7.88 -6.69
N TYR A 51 -7.42 7.09 -6.70
CA TYR A 51 -6.28 7.20 -7.61
C TYR A 51 -6.38 6.12 -8.68
N SER A 52 -6.51 6.52 -9.95
CA SER A 52 -6.37 5.62 -11.09
C SER A 52 -4.89 5.47 -11.45
N VAL A 53 -4.33 4.27 -11.23
CA VAL A 53 -2.92 4.02 -11.49
C VAL A 53 -2.61 4.08 -12.98
N VAL A 54 -3.51 3.58 -13.81
CA VAL A 54 -3.38 3.58 -15.28
C VAL A 54 -3.31 5.01 -15.84
N ARG A 55 -4.15 5.91 -15.31
CA ARG A 55 -4.25 7.29 -15.81
C ARG A 55 -3.33 8.27 -15.08
N ASN A 56 -2.78 7.87 -13.93
CA ASN A 56 -2.09 8.75 -12.97
C ASN A 56 -2.97 9.96 -12.59
N GLU A 57 -4.24 9.70 -12.26
CA GLU A 57 -5.23 10.73 -11.97
C GLU A 57 -5.92 10.49 -10.63
N TRP A 58 -6.17 11.58 -9.92
CA TRP A 58 -6.94 11.59 -8.69
C TRP A 58 -8.35 12.10 -8.92
N THR A 59 -9.32 11.45 -8.29
CA THR A 59 -10.70 11.87 -8.21
C THR A 59 -11.09 11.98 -6.75
N GLU A 60 -11.54 13.15 -6.32
CA GLU A 60 -12.11 13.32 -4.99
C GLU A 60 -13.50 12.71 -4.95
N LEU A 61 -13.75 11.88 -3.96
CA LEU A 61 -15.03 11.22 -3.72
C LEU A 61 -15.75 11.90 -2.55
N SER A 62 -17.07 11.91 -2.60
CA SER A 62 -17.86 12.51 -1.51
C SER A 62 -17.65 11.76 -0.19
N CYS A 63 -17.27 12.50 0.84
CA CYS A 63 -17.16 12.02 2.22
C CYS A 63 -18.04 12.88 3.13
N THR A 64 -19.34 12.99 2.79
CA THR A 64 -20.31 13.81 3.50
C THR A 64 -21.53 12.99 3.91
N GLY A 65 -22.30 13.51 4.85
CA GLY A 65 -23.49 12.84 5.38
C GLY A 65 -23.24 12.02 6.64
N GLU A 66 -24.31 11.56 7.25
CA GLU A 66 -24.30 10.84 8.54
C GLU A 66 -23.67 9.46 8.47
N THR A 67 -23.63 8.84 7.29
CA THR A 67 -23.07 7.51 7.06
C THR A 67 -21.60 7.52 6.69
N ALA A 68 -21.02 8.69 6.41
CA ALA A 68 -19.61 8.87 6.10
C ALA A 68 -18.78 9.09 7.37
N PRO A 69 -17.48 8.72 7.37
CA PRO A 69 -16.59 9.03 8.48
C PRO A 69 -16.39 10.55 8.62
N GLU A 70 -16.15 10.98 9.83
CA GLU A 70 -15.63 12.30 10.15
C GLU A 70 -14.11 12.34 9.89
N GLU A 71 -13.39 13.24 10.56
CA GLU A 71 -11.94 13.30 10.51
C GLU A 71 -11.31 12.06 11.14
N VAL A 72 -10.47 11.33 10.39
CA VAL A 72 -9.87 10.08 10.84
C VAL A 72 -8.38 10.01 10.53
N GLU A 73 -7.61 9.47 11.48
CA GLU A 73 -6.18 9.17 11.32
C GLU A 73 -5.80 7.84 11.99
N GLU A 74 -4.82 7.13 11.47
CA GLU A 74 -4.39 5.80 11.96
C GLU A 74 -5.55 4.78 12.04
N HIS A 75 -6.55 4.96 11.18
CA HIS A 75 -7.65 4.03 10.93
C HIS A 75 -7.20 2.92 9.98
N SER A 76 -8.03 1.92 9.80
CA SER A 76 -7.82 0.87 8.81
C SER A 76 -8.85 0.92 7.69
N MET A 77 -8.45 0.46 6.51
CA MET A 77 -9.31 0.25 5.36
C MET A 77 -9.07 -1.13 4.78
N VAL A 78 -10.14 -1.87 4.53
CA VAL A 78 -10.11 -3.15 3.83
C VAL A 78 -11.23 -3.22 2.80
N VAL A 79 -11.02 -4.03 1.75
CA VAL A 79 -12.02 -4.26 0.70
C VAL A 79 -12.55 -5.67 0.79
N TYR A 80 -13.87 -5.81 0.66
CA TYR A 80 -14.52 -7.11 0.52
C TYR A 80 -15.74 -6.99 -0.41
N LYS A 81 -15.77 -7.78 -1.49
CA LYS A 81 -16.87 -7.86 -2.47
C LYS A 81 -17.39 -6.49 -2.94
N GLY A 82 -16.47 -5.59 -3.35
CA GLY A 82 -16.84 -4.26 -3.87
C GLY A 82 -17.26 -3.24 -2.82
N PHE A 83 -17.06 -3.53 -1.53
CA PHE A 83 -17.28 -2.60 -0.43
C PHE A 83 -15.98 -2.30 0.30
N ILE A 84 -15.75 -1.04 0.63
CA ILE A 84 -14.65 -0.60 1.49
C ILE A 84 -15.18 -0.48 2.92
N TYR A 85 -14.52 -1.16 3.85
CA TYR A 85 -14.79 -1.10 5.27
C TYR A 85 -13.72 -0.28 5.94
N VAL A 86 -14.13 0.78 6.62
CA VAL A 86 -13.25 1.70 7.37
C VAL A 86 -13.53 1.53 8.85
N PHE A 87 -12.49 1.33 9.66
CA PHE A 87 -12.65 1.17 11.10
C PHE A 87 -11.72 2.08 11.89
N GLY A 88 -12.27 2.73 12.93
CA GLY A 88 -11.50 3.46 13.94
C GLY A 88 -10.94 4.80 13.47
N GLY A 89 -9.98 5.32 14.22
CA GLY A 89 -9.22 6.51 13.86
C GLY A 89 -9.87 7.85 14.20
N THR A 90 -11.05 7.88 14.82
CA THR A 90 -11.72 9.14 15.20
C THR A 90 -11.01 9.82 16.36
N LEU A 91 -11.20 11.14 16.47
CA LEU A 91 -10.64 11.98 17.54
C LEU A 91 -11.53 12.00 18.80
N ASP A 92 -12.36 10.98 18.98
CA ASP A 92 -13.32 10.93 20.09
C ASP A 92 -12.70 11.30 21.42
N SER A 93 -13.36 12.21 22.13
CA SER A 93 -13.12 12.36 23.55
C SER A 93 -13.66 11.13 24.29
N ALA A 94 -13.08 10.82 25.45
CA ALA A 94 -13.48 9.70 26.29
C ALA A 94 -14.99 9.69 26.69
N TYR A 95 -15.71 10.72 26.36
CA TYR A 95 -17.12 10.95 26.68
C TYR A 95 -18.08 10.67 25.54
N THR A 96 -17.61 10.53 24.30
CA THR A 96 -18.45 10.15 23.15
C THR A 96 -18.58 8.62 23.06
N VAL A 97 -19.29 8.07 24.02
CA VAL A 97 -19.62 6.64 24.04
C VAL A 97 -20.72 6.39 23.01
N LEU A 98 -20.55 5.35 22.16
CA LEU A 98 -21.63 4.58 21.52
C LEU A 98 -21.84 4.69 20.00
N ARG A 99 -20.94 5.19 19.21
CA ARG A 99 -20.99 4.85 17.79
C ARG A 99 -19.97 3.75 17.49
N CYS A 100 -20.41 2.67 16.85
CA CYS A 100 -19.48 1.72 16.26
C CYS A 100 -18.65 2.47 15.22
N PRO A 101 -17.33 2.59 15.36
CA PRO A 101 -16.48 3.35 14.44
C PRO A 101 -16.21 2.55 13.17
N LEU A 102 -17.27 2.06 12.56
CA LEU A 102 -17.26 1.29 11.32
C LEU A 102 -18.11 1.97 10.27
N TRP A 103 -17.51 2.27 9.14
CA TRP A 103 -18.17 2.86 7.97
C TRP A 103 -17.97 1.95 6.77
N VAL A 104 -18.97 1.95 5.88
CA VAL A 104 -18.98 1.11 4.69
C VAL A 104 -19.23 1.97 3.47
N PHE A 105 -18.36 1.86 2.47
CA PHE A 105 -18.51 2.55 1.19
C PHE A 105 -18.79 1.53 0.08
N ASP A 106 -19.88 1.72 -0.66
CA ASP A 106 -20.23 0.94 -1.85
C ASP A 106 -19.49 1.53 -3.06
N ILE A 107 -18.52 0.79 -3.59
CA ILE A 107 -17.66 1.25 -4.68
C ILE A 107 -18.47 1.44 -5.96
N ALA A 108 -19.37 0.52 -6.28
CA ALA A 108 -20.17 0.59 -7.51
C ALA A 108 -21.14 1.78 -7.50
N LYS A 109 -21.74 2.07 -6.35
CA LYS A 109 -22.66 3.21 -6.20
C LYS A 109 -21.95 4.52 -5.83
N GLN A 110 -20.65 4.47 -5.50
CA GLN A 110 -19.86 5.59 -4.99
C GLN A 110 -20.55 6.33 -3.82
N LYS A 111 -21.07 5.56 -2.85
CA LYS A 111 -21.82 6.10 -1.71
C LYS A 111 -21.46 5.41 -0.41
N TRP A 112 -21.42 6.18 0.67
CA TRP A 112 -21.40 5.64 2.02
C TRP A 112 -22.77 5.06 2.35
N VAL A 113 -22.78 3.84 2.86
CA VAL A 113 -24.02 3.10 3.16
C VAL A 113 -24.15 2.84 4.65
N PRO A 114 -25.38 2.79 5.19
CA PRO A 114 -25.57 2.46 6.60
C PRO A 114 -25.05 1.07 6.93
N CYS A 115 -24.28 0.98 8.02
CA CYS A 115 -23.85 -0.30 8.56
C CYS A 115 -25.03 -0.98 9.26
N GLN A 116 -25.84 -1.73 8.52
CA GLN A 116 -27.01 -2.41 9.05
C GLN A 116 -26.63 -3.83 9.51
N ARG A 117 -26.92 -4.12 10.78
CA ARG A 117 -26.87 -5.50 11.29
C ARG A 117 -28.08 -6.27 10.78
N LYS A 118 -27.86 -7.47 10.30
CA LYS A 118 -28.94 -8.36 9.82
C LYS A 118 -29.71 -9.06 10.95
N THR A 119 -29.26 -8.97 12.20
CA THR A 119 -29.86 -9.67 13.34
C THR A 119 -30.21 -8.71 14.47
N SER A 120 -31.40 -8.90 15.05
CA SER A 120 -31.91 -8.20 16.24
C SER A 120 -31.40 -8.79 17.55
N SER A 121 -30.19 -9.41 17.56
CA SER A 121 -29.66 -9.98 18.79
C SER A 121 -29.22 -8.90 19.78
N PRO A 122 -29.45 -9.12 21.10
CA PRO A 122 -29.12 -8.15 22.12
C PRO A 122 -27.61 -7.92 22.16
N GLN A 123 -27.21 -6.67 22.33
CA GLN A 123 -25.86 -6.12 22.54
C GLN A 123 -24.70 -7.11 22.37
N THR A 124 -24.35 -7.43 21.13
CA THR A 124 -23.06 -8.07 20.86
C THR A 124 -21.95 -7.09 21.22
N GLN A 125 -20.97 -7.52 22.00
CA GLN A 125 -19.77 -6.78 22.25
C GLN A 125 -19.14 -6.41 20.90
N MET A 126 -18.66 -5.18 20.77
CA MET A 126 -17.98 -4.69 19.58
C MET A 126 -16.70 -3.94 20.00
N PRO A 127 -15.69 -3.88 19.12
CA PRO A 127 -14.51 -3.11 19.42
C PRO A 127 -14.83 -1.62 19.54
N THR A 128 -14.23 -0.96 20.52
CA THR A 128 -14.28 0.50 20.68
C THR A 128 -13.36 1.17 19.66
N ASN A 129 -13.54 2.49 19.46
CA ASN A 129 -12.65 3.30 18.67
C ASN A 129 -11.18 3.15 19.11
N ARG A 130 -10.28 3.07 18.14
CA ARG A 130 -8.84 2.90 18.37
C ARG A 130 -8.04 3.39 17.19
N LYS A 131 -6.76 3.70 17.42
CA LYS A 131 -5.81 4.17 16.41
C LYS A 131 -4.63 3.22 16.29
N GLY A 132 -4.04 3.12 15.10
CA GLY A 132 -2.82 2.33 14.87
C GLY A 132 -3.01 0.82 15.08
N HIS A 133 -4.25 0.33 15.00
CA HIS A 133 -4.56 -1.09 14.90
C HIS A 133 -4.28 -1.61 13.48
N SER A 134 -4.26 -2.91 13.32
CA SER A 134 -4.26 -3.52 11.99
C SER A 134 -5.61 -4.18 11.71
N ALA A 135 -6.03 -4.14 10.44
CA ALA A 135 -7.17 -4.90 9.95
C ALA A 135 -6.80 -5.61 8.65
N VAL A 136 -7.22 -6.86 8.53
CA VAL A 136 -6.97 -7.70 7.35
C VAL A 136 -8.20 -8.55 7.06
N VAL A 137 -8.35 -9.00 5.81
CA VAL A 137 -9.46 -9.87 5.39
C VAL A 137 -8.98 -11.31 5.31
N VAL A 138 -9.70 -12.21 5.99
CA VAL A 138 -9.49 -13.67 5.91
C VAL A 138 -10.84 -14.32 5.63
N GLY A 139 -11.01 -14.92 4.46
CA GLY A 139 -12.30 -15.46 4.02
C GLY A 139 -13.38 -14.39 3.96
N SER A 140 -14.51 -14.61 4.63
CA SER A 140 -15.61 -13.65 4.76
C SER A 140 -15.53 -12.77 6.01
N SER A 141 -14.34 -12.63 6.61
CA SER A 141 -14.21 -11.89 7.87
C SER A 141 -13.09 -10.85 7.81
N MET A 142 -13.32 -9.72 8.48
CA MET A 142 -12.28 -8.75 8.81
C MET A 142 -11.72 -9.07 10.20
N LEU A 143 -10.43 -9.31 10.27
CA LEU A 143 -9.70 -9.48 11.52
C LEU A 143 -9.06 -8.17 11.94
N LEU A 144 -9.25 -7.77 13.19
CA LEU A 144 -8.75 -6.53 13.76
C LEU A 144 -7.92 -6.81 15.02
N TYR A 145 -6.66 -6.38 15.05
CA TYR A 145 -5.77 -6.61 16.18
C TYR A 145 -5.24 -5.30 16.78
N GLY A 146 -5.26 -5.23 18.11
CA GLY A 146 -4.55 -4.22 18.87
C GLY A 146 -5.10 -2.79 18.72
N GLY A 147 -4.19 -1.85 18.59
CA GLY A 147 -4.46 -0.42 18.52
C GLY A 147 -4.33 0.29 19.86
N PHE A 148 -4.28 1.60 19.82
CA PHE A 148 -4.29 2.49 20.99
C PHE A 148 -5.73 2.96 21.23
N ILE A 149 -6.24 2.69 22.41
CA ILE A 149 -7.55 3.13 22.89
C ILE A 149 -7.29 4.27 23.85
N ASP A 150 -7.97 5.40 23.63
CA ASP A 150 -7.84 6.55 24.52
C ASP A 150 -8.13 6.16 25.98
N ILE A 151 -7.36 6.72 26.93
CA ILE A 151 -7.38 6.39 28.38
C ILE A 151 -6.92 4.97 28.73
N LYS A 152 -7.25 3.94 27.92
CA LYS A 152 -6.89 2.53 28.20
C LYS A 152 -5.49 2.16 27.72
N GLY A 153 -4.92 2.93 26.80
CA GLY A 153 -3.61 2.64 26.20
C GLY A 153 -3.65 1.56 25.11
N SER A 154 -2.50 0.93 24.89
CA SER A 154 -2.39 -0.11 23.87
C SER A 154 -3.23 -1.34 24.21
N SER A 155 -4.01 -1.82 23.25
CA SER A 155 -4.87 -3.00 23.37
C SER A 155 -4.18 -4.25 22.80
N GLN A 156 -4.55 -5.41 23.33
CA GLN A 156 -4.25 -6.73 22.75
C GLN A 156 -5.51 -7.44 22.24
N GLU A 157 -6.64 -6.76 22.23
CA GLU A 157 -7.89 -7.34 21.75
C GLU A 157 -7.75 -7.79 20.30
N PHE A 158 -8.33 -8.94 20.01
CA PHE A 158 -8.37 -9.53 18.69
C PHE A 158 -9.82 -9.82 18.32
N TRP A 159 -10.32 -9.12 17.31
CA TRP A 159 -11.70 -9.14 16.90
C TRP A 159 -11.86 -9.70 15.49
N SER A 160 -13.01 -10.32 15.24
CA SER A 160 -13.47 -10.72 13.91
C SER A 160 -14.82 -10.08 13.63
N LEU A 161 -14.95 -9.42 12.47
CA LEU A 161 -16.23 -9.01 11.90
C LEU A 161 -16.58 -9.97 10.77
N ASP A 162 -17.68 -10.67 10.88
CA ASP A 162 -18.25 -11.42 9.76
C ASP A 162 -19.00 -10.47 8.83
N PHE A 163 -18.58 -10.39 7.56
CA PHE A 163 -19.15 -9.45 6.59
C PHE A 163 -20.59 -9.80 6.16
N ASP A 164 -20.97 -11.06 6.21
CA ASP A 164 -22.30 -11.48 5.76
C ASP A 164 -23.37 -11.18 6.80
N THR A 165 -23.02 -11.28 8.08
CA THR A 165 -23.93 -11.02 9.22
C THR A 165 -23.73 -9.67 9.88
N MET A 166 -22.57 -9.01 9.63
CA MET A 166 -22.14 -7.79 10.30
C MET A 166 -22.05 -7.93 11.83
N VAL A 167 -21.66 -9.12 12.29
CA VAL A 167 -21.52 -9.44 13.72
C VAL A 167 -20.05 -9.48 14.11
N TRP A 168 -19.72 -8.77 15.19
CA TRP A 168 -18.42 -8.80 15.81
C TRP A 168 -18.29 -9.95 16.81
N SER A 169 -17.16 -10.60 16.82
CA SER A 169 -16.78 -11.63 17.77
C SER A 169 -15.39 -11.37 18.32
N LEU A 170 -15.22 -11.40 19.65
CA LEU A 170 -13.91 -11.34 20.28
C LEU A 170 -13.27 -12.72 20.19
N LEU A 171 -12.12 -12.81 19.50
CA LEU A 171 -11.39 -14.05 19.33
C LEU A 171 -10.60 -14.40 20.60
N ASN A 172 -10.64 -15.67 21.01
CA ASN A 172 -10.12 -16.15 22.29
C ASN A 172 -8.58 -16.19 22.40
N GLY A 173 -7.84 -15.53 21.50
CA GLY A 173 -6.38 -15.43 21.57
C GLY A 173 -5.83 -14.69 22.80
N CYS A 174 -6.72 -14.17 23.68
CA CYS A 174 -6.38 -13.38 24.86
C CYS A 174 -6.65 -14.09 26.20
N GLN A 175 -6.86 -15.42 26.20
CA GLN A 175 -6.96 -16.16 27.46
C GLN A 175 -5.64 -16.04 28.23
N GLN A 176 -5.73 -15.84 29.57
CA GLN A 176 -4.56 -15.80 30.45
C GLN A 176 -3.72 -17.06 30.23
N GLY A 177 -2.47 -16.87 29.82
CA GLY A 177 -1.53 -17.96 29.53
C GLY A 177 -1.41 -18.38 28.05
N SER A 178 -2.27 -17.89 27.15
CA SER A 178 -2.09 -18.13 25.71
C SER A 178 -0.97 -17.27 25.14
N LEU A 179 -0.17 -17.87 24.29
CA LEU A 179 0.89 -17.14 23.56
C LEU A 179 0.22 -16.20 22.57
N ASN A 180 0.49 -14.89 22.66
CA ASN A 180 -0.05 -13.87 21.76
C ASN A 180 0.93 -12.69 21.61
N PRO A 181 0.76 -11.82 20.59
CA PRO A 181 1.65 -10.67 20.38
C PRO A 181 1.69 -9.66 21.53
N GLY A 182 0.66 -9.61 22.37
CA GLY A 182 0.49 -8.65 23.45
C GLY A 182 0.01 -7.26 22.98
N PRO A 183 -0.26 -6.34 23.94
CA PRO A 183 -0.83 -5.04 23.61
C PRO A 183 0.13 -4.20 22.78
N ARG A 184 -0.37 -3.67 21.65
CA ARG A 184 0.46 -2.88 20.72
C ARG A 184 -0.35 -2.04 19.75
N HIS A 185 0.29 -1.01 19.20
CA HIS A 185 -0.23 -0.20 18.10
C HIS A 185 0.87 0.14 17.10
N SER A 186 0.54 0.73 15.95
CA SER A 186 1.48 1.12 14.88
C SER A 186 2.34 -0.05 14.36
N HIS A 187 1.82 -1.26 14.50
CA HIS A 187 2.32 -2.47 13.86
C HIS A 187 1.70 -2.62 12.46
N SER A 188 2.23 -3.51 11.66
CA SER A 188 1.63 -3.88 10.39
C SER A 188 1.17 -5.34 10.40
N ALA A 189 0.17 -5.64 9.59
CA ALA A 189 -0.27 -7.00 9.37
C ALA A 189 -0.70 -7.22 7.92
N MET A 190 -0.56 -8.47 7.46
CA MET A 190 -1.01 -8.92 6.15
C MET A 190 -1.46 -10.38 6.22
N VAL A 191 -2.08 -10.85 5.14
CA VAL A 191 -2.58 -12.24 5.05
C VAL A 191 -1.82 -13.01 3.99
N TYR A 192 -1.49 -14.25 4.32
CA TYR A 192 -0.99 -15.23 3.38
C TYR A 192 -1.54 -16.62 3.74
N GLN A 193 -2.17 -17.31 2.79
CA GLN A 193 -2.75 -18.66 2.97
C GLN A 193 -3.62 -18.76 4.24
N SER A 194 -4.62 -17.90 4.36
CA SER A 194 -5.56 -17.87 5.51
C SER A 194 -4.90 -17.66 6.88
N CYS A 195 -3.65 -17.21 6.91
CA CYS A 195 -2.94 -16.84 8.13
C CYS A 195 -2.66 -15.34 8.14
N MET A 196 -2.89 -14.71 9.30
CA MET A 196 -2.50 -13.33 9.54
C MET A 196 -1.06 -13.28 10.06
N TYR A 197 -0.23 -12.47 9.43
CA TYR A 197 1.15 -12.20 9.87
C TYR A 197 1.24 -10.79 10.40
N LEU A 198 1.85 -10.61 11.56
CA LEU A 198 1.95 -9.36 12.27
C LEU A 198 3.41 -9.07 12.65
N PHE A 199 3.89 -7.85 12.37
CA PHE A 199 5.26 -7.44 12.67
C PHE A 199 5.32 -6.13 13.48
N GLY A 200 6.18 -6.08 14.49
CA GLY A 200 6.64 -4.86 15.15
C GLY A 200 5.59 -4.05 15.89
N GLY A 201 5.67 -2.74 15.76
CA GLY A 201 4.83 -1.75 16.45
C GLY A 201 5.36 -1.32 17.81
N LEU A 202 4.54 -0.62 18.57
CA LEU A 202 4.84 -0.14 19.93
C LEU A 202 4.10 -0.98 20.96
N LYS A 203 4.83 -1.44 21.97
CA LYS A 203 4.31 -2.04 23.20
C LYS A 203 4.66 -1.12 24.36
N GLY A 204 3.66 -0.39 24.83
CA GLY A 204 3.93 0.78 25.67
C GLY A 204 4.76 1.81 24.90
N LEU A 205 5.94 2.18 25.43
CA LEU A 205 6.89 3.11 24.80
C LEU A 205 8.07 2.40 24.11
N ARG A 206 7.99 1.08 23.89
CA ARG A 206 9.09 0.30 23.32
C ARG A 206 8.71 -0.23 21.96
N GLU A 207 9.51 0.09 20.97
CA GLU A 207 9.41 -0.45 19.63
C GLU A 207 9.74 -1.96 19.64
N GLN A 208 9.01 -2.71 18.84
CA GLN A 208 9.12 -4.16 18.73
C GLN A 208 9.74 -4.56 17.39
N ARG A 209 10.35 -5.76 17.38
CA ARG A 209 10.82 -6.44 16.17
C ARG A 209 10.30 -7.87 16.08
N ASP A 210 9.39 -8.24 16.96
CA ASP A 210 8.82 -9.57 17.01
C ASP A 210 7.89 -9.80 15.83
N PHE A 211 7.85 -11.04 15.39
CA PHE A 211 7.11 -11.48 14.25
C PHE A 211 6.17 -12.62 14.64
N TRP A 212 4.91 -12.50 14.28
CA TRP A 212 3.85 -13.38 14.72
C TRP A 212 3.02 -13.89 13.55
N LYS A 213 2.51 -15.12 13.68
CA LYS A 213 1.56 -15.75 12.77
C LYS A 213 0.34 -16.20 13.55
N TRP A 214 -0.84 -15.79 13.12
CA TRP A 214 -2.10 -16.36 13.55
C TRP A 214 -2.65 -17.28 12.45
N ASN A 215 -3.08 -18.49 12.85
CA ASN A 215 -3.64 -19.46 11.94
C ASN A 215 -5.16 -19.52 12.14
N SER A 216 -5.94 -19.28 11.07
CA SER A 216 -7.39 -19.23 11.12
C SER A 216 -8.04 -20.59 11.40
N ILE A 217 -7.39 -21.70 11.04
CA ILE A 217 -7.91 -23.05 11.23
C ILE A 217 -7.77 -23.47 12.69
N SER A 218 -6.57 -23.27 13.26
CA SER A 218 -6.30 -23.66 14.67
C SER A 218 -6.66 -22.57 15.68
N ASN A 219 -6.97 -21.35 15.21
CA ASN A 219 -7.24 -20.17 16.04
C ASN A 219 -6.12 -19.90 17.08
N THR A 220 -4.85 -20.04 16.66
CA THR A 220 -3.70 -19.91 17.55
C THR A 220 -2.64 -18.96 17.00
N TRP A 221 -1.98 -18.23 17.91
CA TRP A 221 -0.82 -17.42 17.64
C TRP A 221 0.47 -18.23 17.79
N THR A 222 1.40 -17.98 16.90
CA THR A 222 2.77 -18.55 16.95
C THR A 222 3.79 -17.44 16.78
N SER A 223 4.77 -17.36 17.66
CA SER A 223 5.91 -16.44 17.50
C SER A 223 6.92 -17.03 16.52
N LEU A 224 7.21 -16.28 15.47
CA LEU A 224 8.17 -16.66 14.44
C LEU A 224 9.56 -16.13 14.80
N LYS A 225 10.47 -17.04 15.15
CA LYS A 225 11.85 -16.68 15.46
C LYS A 225 12.67 -16.68 14.19
N THR A 226 13.23 -15.53 13.81
CA THR A 226 14.11 -15.39 12.65
C THR A 226 15.50 -14.93 13.08
N LYS A 227 16.55 -15.50 12.46
CA LYS A 227 17.94 -15.14 12.79
C LYS A 227 18.30 -13.73 12.34
N LEU A 228 17.89 -13.38 11.12
CA LEU A 228 18.05 -12.08 10.50
C LEU A 228 16.67 -11.45 10.29
N GLY A 229 16.62 -10.17 9.99
CA GLY A 229 15.37 -9.48 9.68
C GLY A 229 15.40 -7.99 10.03
N PRO A 230 14.27 -7.29 9.83
CA PRO A 230 14.16 -5.90 10.16
C PRO A 230 14.50 -5.60 11.63
N SER A 231 14.95 -4.39 11.89
CA SER A 231 15.11 -3.86 13.25
C SER A 231 13.74 -3.65 13.90
N LYS A 232 13.70 -3.01 15.06
CA LYS A 232 12.46 -2.56 15.69
C LYS A 232 11.84 -1.47 14.82
N LEU A 233 10.56 -1.62 14.45
CA LEU A 233 9.90 -0.70 13.53
C LEU A 233 8.50 -0.31 13.98
N ILE A 234 8.16 0.96 13.74
CA ILE A 234 6.83 1.54 13.85
C ILE A 234 6.47 2.27 12.56
N GLY A 235 5.19 2.31 12.22
CA GLY A 235 4.70 3.05 11.06
C GLY A 235 5.24 2.54 9.72
N HIS A 236 5.66 1.27 9.67
CA HIS A 236 6.00 0.53 8.45
C HIS A 236 4.75 -0.07 7.83
N SER A 237 4.84 -0.47 6.57
CA SER A 237 3.76 -1.17 5.87
C SER A 237 4.20 -2.53 5.37
N THR A 238 3.25 -3.46 5.29
CA THR A 238 3.48 -4.82 4.76
C THR A 238 2.45 -5.18 3.71
N VAL A 239 2.89 -5.87 2.67
CA VAL A 239 2.02 -6.41 1.62
C VAL A 239 2.44 -7.85 1.25
N ALA A 240 1.50 -8.63 0.74
CA ALA A 240 1.80 -9.93 0.16
C ALA A 240 2.39 -9.74 -1.24
N TYR A 241 3.36 -10.58 -1.60
CA TYR A 241 3.94 -10.66 -2.94
C TYR A 241 4.32 -12.10 -3.24
N LYS A 242 3.60 -12.76 -4.15
CA LYS A 242 3.80 -14.20 -4.44
C LYS A 242 3.79 -15.02 -3.14
N ASP A 243 4.84 -15.77 -2.88
CA ASP A 243 5.10 -16.56 -1.67
C ASP A 243 5.91 -15.81 -0.60
N SER A 244 5.83 -14.49 -0.59
CA SER A 244 6.63 -13.63 0.28
C SER A 244 5.81 -12.50 0.89
N MET A 245 6.30 -11.96 2.00
CA MET A 245 5.85 -10.69 2.57
C MET A 245 6.89 -9.62 2.27
N LEU A 246 6.48 -8.51 1.68
CA LEU A 246 7.30 -7.31 1.59
C LEU A 246 6.99 -6.40 2.77
N LEU A 247 8.03 -5.87 3.40
CA LEU A 247 7.95 -4.89 4.48
C LEU A 247 8.77 -3.67 4.09
N PHE A 248 8.16 -2.49 4.09
CA PHE A 248 8.82 -1.26 3.68
C PHE A 248 8.75 -0.17 4.74
N GLY A 249 9.85 0.58 4.87
CA GLY A 249 9.94 1.81 5.63
C GLY A 249 9.76 1.65 7.13
N GLY A 250 9.06 2.62 7.74
CA GLY A 250 8.94 2.73 9.18
C GLY A 250 10.17 3.37 9.81
N GLY A 251 10.23 3.39 11.13
CA GLY A 251 11.36 3.93 11.86
C GLY A 251 11.53 3.27 13.23
N GLU A 252 12.72 3.41 13.81
CA GLU A 252 12.99 3.00 15.20
C GLU A 252 12.49 4.05 16.19
N SER A 253 12.15 5.24 15.69
CA SER A 253 11.45 6.31 16.41
C SER A 253 10.69 7.16 15.40
N GLN A 254 9.81 8.03 15.88
CA GLN A 254 8.98 8.89 15.00
C GLN A 254 9.77 9.92 14.17
N ASN A 255 11.06 10.13 14.48
CA ASN A 255 11.88 11.17 13.84
C ASN A 255 12.89 10.61 12.84
N TYR A 256 13.03 9.30 12.73
CA TYR A 256 14.04 8.66 11.89
C TYR A 256 13.40 7.62 10.96
N PRO A 257 12.70 8.08 9.90
CA PRO A 257 12.15 7.18 8.89
C PRO A 257 13.27 6.45 8.17
N LYS A 258 12.98 5.25 7.69
CA LYS A 258 13.89 4.37 6.95
C LYS A 258 13.34 4.11 5.55
N ASN A 259 14.23 3.71 4.65
CA ASN A 259 13.94 3.35 3.26
C ASN A 259 14.20 1.88 2.94
N CYS A 260 14.37 1.05 3.97
CA CYS A 260 14.70 -0.35 3.75
C CYS A 260 13.47 -1.13 3.28
N LEU A 261 13.67 -1.91 2.22
CA LEU A 261 12.72 -2.93 1.77
C LEU A 261 13.22 -4.30 2.21
N TRP A 262 12.39 -5.02 2.94
CA TRP A 262 12.65 -6.37 3.40
C TRP A 262 11.68 -7.35 2.74
N ARG A 263 12.16 -8.54 2.41
CA ARG A 263 11.37 -9.66 1.91
C ARG A 263 11.48 -10.84 2.85
N TYR A 264 10.35 -11.32 3.34
CA TYR A 264 10.26 -12.58 4.09
C TYR A 264 9.72 -13.65 3.17
N SER A 265 10.49 -14.73 2.97
CA SER A 265 10.06 -15.90 2.21
C SER A 265 9.30 -16.86 3.11
N PHE A 266 8.05 -17.19 2.73
CA PHE A 266 7.23 -18.15 3.47
C PHE A 266 7.70 -19.58 3.30
N SER A 267 8.41 -19.91 2.21
CA SER A 267 8.95 -21.25 1.93
C SER A 267 10.20 -21.54 2.75
N THR A 268 11.11 -20.56 2.87
CA THR A 268 12.39 -20.73 3.59
C THR A 268 12.36 -20.23 5.02
N HIS A 269 11.31 -19.50 5.42
CA HIS A 269 11.17 -18.84 6.72
C HIS A 269 12.33 -17.87 7.04
N THR A 270 12.84 -17.17 6.04
CA THR A 270 13.97 -16.25 6.18
C THR A 270 13.66 -14.86 5.68
N TRP A 271 14.28 -13.87 6.30
CA TRP A 271 14.28 -12.50 5.84
C TRP A 271 15.51 -12.25 4.95
N GLY A 272 15.31 -11.52 3.87
CA GLY A 272 16.33 -10.90 3.04
C GLY A 272 16.05 -9.41 2.86
N GLN A 273 17.09 -8.59 2.87
CA GLN A 273 16.95 -7.19 2.47
C GLN A 273 17.02 -7.13 0.94
N VAL A 274 16.10 -6.38 0.34
CA VAL A 274 16.07 -6.15 -1.11
C VAL A 274 16.95 -4.94 -1.41
N ASN A 275 17.93 -5.11 -2.30
CA ASN A 275 18.85 -4.05 -2.66
C ASN A 275 18.23 -3.11 -3.69
N THR A 276 18.47 -1.81 -3.54
CA THR A 276 18.06 -0.83 -4.55
C THR A 276 19.07 -0.80 -5.68
N LEU A 277 18.60 -0.82 -6.92
CA LEU A 277 19.46 -0.72 -8.12
C LEU A 277 20.19 0.62 -8.17
N LEU A 278 21.39 0.61 -8.74
CA LEU A 278 22.18 1.82 -8.96
C LEU A 278 21.39 2.82 -9.82
N GLY A 279 21.45 4.10 -9.45
CA GLY A 279 20.72 5.16 -10.14
C GLY A 279 19.26 5.34 -9.67
N SER A 280 18.81 4.55 -8.71
CA SER A 280 17.52 4.76 -8.05
C SER A 280 17.71 4.88 -6.54
N SER A 281 16.78 5.53 -5.86
CA SER A 281 16.79 5.68 -4.40
C SER A 281 15.40 5.44 -3.83
N ALA A 282 15.31 4.57 -2.82
CA ALA A 282 14.08 4.38 -2.08
C ALA A 282 13.79 5.61 -1.20
N PRO A 283 12.54 6.04 -1.06
CA PRO A 283 12.19 7.14 -0.18
C PRO A 283 12.26 6.74 1.30
N ASP A 284 12.74 7.64 2.14
CA ASP A 284 12.63 7.48 3.61
C ASP A 284 11.20 7.78 4.03
N LYS A 285 10.43 6.76 4.43
CA LYS A 285 8.99 6.90 4.74
C LYS A 285 8.57 6.13 5.98
N MET A 286 7.70 6.78 6.78
CA MET A 286 6.95 6.13 7.87
C MET A 286 5.53 6.68 7.93
N HIS A 287 4.60 5.90 8.50
CA HIS A 287 3.17 6.22 8.53
C HIS A 287 2.61 6.52 7.13
N HIS A 288 3.17 5.86 6.13
CA HIS A 288 2.75 5.81 4.75
C HIS A 288 1.82 4.63 4.53
N CYS A 289 1.18 4.58 3.38
CA CYS A 289 0.47 3.40 2.92
C CYS A 289 1.25 2.70 1.80
N CYS A 290 1.16 1.36 1.78
CA CYS A 290 1.60 0.57 0.64
C CYS A 290 0.40 -0.13 0.00
N ALA A 291 0.37 -0.14 -1.32
CA ALA A 291 -0.60 -0.90 -2.11
C ALA A 291 0.13 -1.71 -3.19
N GLY A 292 -0.13 -3.00 -3.23
CA GLY A 292 0.36 -3.88 -4.29
C GLY A 292 -0.65 -3.96 -5.42
N LEU A 293 -0.18 -3.94 -6.66
CA LEU A 293 -0.95 -4.07 -7.89
C LEU A 293 -0.32 -5.13 -8.78
N GLY A 294 -1.14 -5.75 -9.62
CA GLY A 294 -0.72 -6.85 -10.47
C GLY A 294 -0.92 -8.22 -9.83
N THR A 295 -0.77 -9.25 -10.65
CA THR A 295 -1.12 -10.63 -10.28
C THR A 295 -0.30 -11.19 -9.12
N SER A 296 0.92 -10.74 -8.95
CA SER A 296 1.82 -11.19 -7.87
C SER A 296 1.44 -10.65 -6.49
N TYR A 297 0.61 -9.61 -6.42
CA TYR A 297 0.12 -9.02 -5.17
C TYR A 297 -1.26 -9.51 -4.77
N THR A 298 -1.96 -10.22 -5.65
CA THR A 298 -3.25 -10.83 -5.33
C THR A 298 -3.02 -12.03 -4.42
N THR A 299 -3.58 -11.99 -3.21
CA THR A 299 -3.65 -13.18 -2.37
C THR A 299 -4.71 -14.12 -2.97
N ASN A 300 -4.38 -15.40 -3.15
CA ASN A 300 -5.28 -16.44 -3.68
C ASN A 300 -6.49 -16.74 -2.76
N THR A 301 -7.11 -15.71 -2.19
CA THR A 301 -8.32 -15.84 -1.36
C THR A 301 -9.60 -15.90 -2.20
N THR A 302 -9.52 -15.75 -3.52
CA THR A 302 -10.68 -15.75 -4.44
C THR A 302 -10.95 -17.08 -5.13
N SER A 303 -10.19 -18.16 -4.86
CA SER A 303 -10.36 -19.44 -5.57
C SER A 303 -11.41 -20.40 -4.99
N ILE A 304 -12.34 -19.96 -4.15
CA ILE A 304 -13.44 -20.80 -3.65
C ILE A 304 -14.80 -20.13 -3.88
N CYS A 305 -15.08 -19.63 -5.06
CA CYS A 305 -16.44 -19.29 -5.50
C CYS A 305 -16.52 -19.18 -7.03
N SER A 306 -16.06 -20.19 -7.76
CA SER A 306 -16.50 -20.39 -9.14
C SER A 306 -17.31 -21.68 -9.19
N GLU A 307 -18.50 -21.66 -8.60
CA GLU A 307 -19.53 -22.64 -8.96
C GLU A 307 -20.53 -21.97 -9.91
N THR A 308 -20.48 -22.46 -11.13
CA THR A 308 -21.56 -22.60 -12.09
C THR A 308 -22.34 -21.36 -12.53
N TYR A 309 -21.83 -20.74 -13.60
CA TYR A 309 -22.71 -20.30 -14.68
C TYR A 309 -22.37 -21.10 -15.94
N THR A 310 -23.16 -22.12 -16.19
CA THR A 310 -23.14 -22.87 -17.43
C THR A 310 -23.80 -22.04 -18.53
N GLY A 311 -23.06 -21.82 -19.61
CA GLY A 311 -23.64 -21.63 -20.92
C GLY A 311 -23.47 -20.29 -21.60
N ARG A 312 -22.27 -20.02 -22.08
CA ARG A 312 -22.06 -19.42 -23.41
C ARG A 312 -20.68 -19.84 -23.88
N GLN A 313 -20.64 -20.46 -25.07
CA GLN A 313 -19.40 -20.81 -25.76
C GLN A 313 -18.69 -19.50 -26.12
N HIS A 314 -17.59 -19.19 -25.42
CA HIS A 314 -16.67 -18.15 -25.83
C HIS A 314 -15.76 -18.69 -26.93
N GLU A 315 -15.84 -18.08 -28.10
CA GLU A 315 -14.81 -18.21 -29.11
C GLU A 315 -13.46 -17.87 -28.54
N LYS A 316 -12.46 -18.71 -28.80
CA LYS A 316 -11.08 -18.50 -28.36
C LYS A 316 -10.54 -17.18 -28.94
N LEU A 317 -10.54 -16.13 -28.17
CA LEU A 317 -9.80 -14.92 -28.48
C LEU A 317 -8.31 -15.27 -28.53
N ARG A 318 -7.68 -14.95 -29.67
CA ARG A 318 -6.25 -15.13 -29.87
C ARG A 318 -5.50 -14.26 -28.88
N PRO A 319 -4.44 -14.76 -28.21
CA PRO A 319 -3.68 -13.94 -27.28
C PRO A 319 -3.11 -12.72 -28.00
N PHE A 320 -3.36 -11.54 -27.47
CA PHE A 320 -2.81 -10.29 -27.94
C PHE A 320 -1.28 -10.41 -27.89
N LYS A 321 -0.62 -10.28 -29.01
CA LYS A 321 0.84 -10.12 -29.06
C LYS A 321 1.16 -8.70 -28.62
N ASN A 322 1.39 -8.53 -27.35
CA ASN A 322 1.78 -7.26 -26.73
C ASN A 322 3.16 -6.85 -27.22
N LYS A 323 3.21 -5.96 -28.20
CA LYS A 323 4.47 -5.34 -28.69
C LYS A 323 4.95 -4.18 -27.81
N CYS A 324 4.23 -3.85 -26.73
CA CYS A 324 4.46 -2.63 -25.93
C CYS A 324 5.01 -2.90 -24.53
N PHE A 325 5.15 -4.13 -24.10
CA PHE A 325 5.85 -4.42 -22.84
C PHE A 325 7.26 -4.90 -23.16
N PRO A 326 8.30 -4.24 -22.64
CA PRO A 326 9.63 -4.81 -22.72
C PRO A 326 9.58 -6.16 -22.00
N ALA A 327 10.03 -7.20 -22.69
CA ALA A 327 10.28 -8.48 -22.05
C ALA A 327 11.16 -8.24 -20.81
N PRO A 328 10.98 -9.00 -19.71
CA PRO A 328 11.89 -8.89 -18.59
C PRO A 328 13.31 -9.01 -19.12
N LEU A 329 14.16 -8.05 -18.78
CA LEU A 329 15.56 -8.03 -19.17
C LEU A 329 16.23 -9.28 -18.59
N THR A 330 16.30 -10.32 -19.39
CA THR A 330 17.23 -11.42 -19.14
C THR A 330 18.61 -10.89 -19.46
N PHE A 331 19.38 -10.58 -18.44
CA PHE A 331 20.79 -10.31 -18.55
C PHE A 331 21.50 -11.58 -19.01
N LEU A 332 21.66 -11.73 -20.33
CA LEU A 332 22.72 -12.55 -20.89
C LEU A 332 23.98 -11.72 -20.89
N GLY A 333 24.96 -12.16 -20.08
CA GLY A 333 26.23 -11.47 -19.95
C GLY A 333 26.94 -11.36 -21.30
N SER A 334 27.17 -10.12 -21.73
CA SER A 334 28.30 -9.74 -22.57
C SER A 334 28.69 -8.35 -22.13
N GLU A 335 29.93 -8.22 -21.72
CA GLU A 335 30.59 -6.95 -21.42
C GLU A 335 30.49 -6.06 -22.66
N SER A 336 29.62 -5.04 -22.60
CA SER A 336 29.73 -3.90 -23.49
C SER A 336 29.94 -2.66 -22.63
N ALA A 337 31.14 -2.12 -22.76
CA ALA A 337 31.56 -0.90 -22.11
C ALA A 337 30.60 0.25 -22.45
N ILE A 338 30.14 0.96 -21.43
CA ILE A 338 29.39 2.21 -21.58
C ILE A 338 30.39 3.27 -21.98
N GLU A 339 30.36 3.70 -23.24
CA GLU A 339 31.16 4.78 -23.75
C GLU A 339 30.58 6.14 -23.32
N LEU A 340 31.28 6.83 -22.45
CA LEU A 340 30.97 8.19 -22.01
C LEU A 340 31.41 9.19 -23.06
N GLN A 341 30.48 9.76 -23.80
CA GLN A 341 30.80 10.89 -24.70
C GLN A 341 30.71 12.21 -23.94
N THR A 342 31.84 12.91 -23.85
CA THR A 342 31.92 14.27 -23.34
C THR A 342 31.64 15.25 -24.49
N PHE A 343 30.65 16.12 -24.34
CA PHE A 343 30.40 17.22 -25.25
C PHE A 343 31.09 18.48 -24.75
N ASN A 344 32.08 18.96 -25.50
CA ASN A 344 32.62 20.29 -25.33
C ASN A 344 31.70 21.31 -26.01
N LEU A 345 31.23 22.28 -25.28
CA LEU A 345 30.54 23.45 -25.82
C LEU A 345 31.59 24.45 -26.32
N ASP A 346 31.72 24.56 -27.65
CA ASP A 346 32.52 25.60 -28.30
C ASP A 346 31.94 26.99 -28.02
N LYS A 347 32.78 27.85 -27.47
CA LYS A 347 32.51 29.27 -27.28
C LYS A 347 32.84 30.00 -28.58
N SER A 348 31.84 30.48 -29.26
CA SER A 348 32.02 31.61 -30.18
C SER A 348 30.78 32.51 -30.22
N GLN A 349 30.79 33.57 -29.44
CA GLN A 349 30.53 34.91 -29.93
C GLN A 349 30.79 35.95 -28.82
N LYS A 350 31.52 36.98 -29.26
CA LYS A 350 32.07 38.08 -28.48
C LYS A 350 31.00 39.09 -28.03
N GLY A 351 31.10 39.56 -26.79
CA GLY A 351 30.56 40.82 -26.34
C GLY A 351 31.21 41.22 -25.01
N LYS A 352 32.03 42.31 -25.08
CA LYS A 352 32.78 42.88 -23.93
C LYS A 352 31.88 43.37 -22.82
N VAL A 353 32.23 43.15 -21.54
CA VAL A 353 32.65 44.15 -20.55
C VAL A 353 32.85 43.44 -19.19
N GLY A 354 33.95 43.72 -18.60
CA GLY A 354 34.69 43.56 -17.40
C GLY A 354 34.11 43.06 -16.10
N SER A 355 34.95 42.35 -15.44
CA SER A 355 35.47 42.35 -14.07
C SER A 355 35.31 41.04 -13.30
N ASN A 356 36.46 40.50 -12.98
CA ASN A 356 36.86 39.61 -11.88
C ASN A 356 35.81 38.85 -11.06
N ALA A 357 35.82 37.52 -11.20
CA ALA A 357 35.72 36.58 -10.10
C ALA A 357 36.11 35.17 -10.55
N THR A 358 36.82 34.51 -9.71
CA THR A 358 37.51 33.23 -9.79
C THR A 358 36.66 32.05 -10.29
N GLU A 359 37.25 31.29 -11.18
CA GLU A 359 36.76 30.02 -11.72
C GLU A 359 36.62 28.95 -10.61
N ALA A 360 35.44 28.37 -10.55
CA ALA A 360 35.26 27.05 -10.02
C ALA A 360 34.56 26.22 -11.10
N ASP A 361 35.29 25.30 -11.69
CA ASP A 361 34.84 24.33 -12.68
C ASP A 361 33.70 23.50 -12.13
N LYS A 362 32.49 23.69 -12.65
CA LYS A 362 31.38 22.76 -12.47
C LYS A 362 31.12 22.06 -13.79
N SER A 363 31.73 20.89 -13.93
CA SER A 363 31.33 19.91 -14.92
C SER A 363 29.93 19.35 -14.59
N VAL A 364 28.92 19.74 -15.36
CA VAL A 364 27.58 19.15 -15.29
C VAL A 364 27.61 17.89 -16.15
N LEU A 365 27.65 16.75 -15.49
CA LEU A 365 27.42 15.43 -16.10
C LEU A 365 25.92 15.26 -16.39
N LEU A 366 25.52 15.45 -17.63
CA LEU A 366 24.19 15.10 -18.12
C LEU A 366 24.19 13.61 -18.50
N VAL A 367 23.63 12.80 -17.61
CA VAL A 367 23.37 11.39 -17.90
C VAL A 367 22.11 11.30 -18.77
N LYS A 368 22.27 10.99 -20.04
CA LYS A 368 21.20 10.84 -21.03
C LYS A 368 20.17 9.72 -20.70
N ASN A 369 20.42 8.91 -19.69
CA ASN A 369 19.56 7.79 -19.30
C ASN A 369 18.49 8.13 -18.25
N GLU A 370 18.51 9.31 -17.62
CA GLU A 370 17.48 9.69 -16.64
C GLU A 370 16.07 9.85 -17.26
N HIS A 371 15.99 10.18 -18.55
CA HIS A 371 14.71 10.32 -19.25
C HIS A 371 14.08 8.98 -19.68
N GLN A 372 14.82 7.88 -19.74
CA GLN A 372 14.25 6.59 -20.17
C GLN A 372 13.72 5.73 -19.03
N LEU A 373 14.28 5.84 -17.82
CA LEU A 373 13.83 5.04 -16.66
C LEU A 373 12.73 5.73 -15.85
N GLY A 374 12.79 7.07 -15.73
CA GLY A 374 11.73 7.84 -15.06
C GLY A 374 10.46 8.01 -15.89
N SER A 375 10.53 7.72 -17.19
CA SER A 375 9.40 7.85 -18.11
C SER A 375 8.60 6.56 -18.29
N CYS A 376 9.00 5.42 -17.69
CA CYS A 376 8.39 4.15 -18.06
C CYS A 376 6.88 4.13 -17.75
N LEU A 377 6.43 4.46 -16.55
CA LEU A 377 4.99 4.52 -16.25
C LEU A 377 4.31 5.76 -16.85
N THR A 378 4.99 6.93 -16.86
CA THR A 378 4.43 8.13 -17.54
C THR A 378 4.42 7.98 -19.05
N TYR A 379 5.38 7.27 -19.65
CA TYR A 379 5.39 7.01 -21.08
C TYR A 379 4.40 5.90 -21.44
N GLU A 380 4.28 4.87 -20.64
CA GLU A 380 3.27 3.83 -20.78
C GLU A 380 1.88 4.38 -20.53
N ASN A 381 1.69 5.23 -19.52
CA ASN A 381 0.43 5.94 -19.29
C ASN A 381 0.09 6.89 -20.45
N LYS A 382 1.06 7.58 -21.04
CA LYS A 382 0.83 8.42 -22.24
C LYS A 382 0.61 7.59 -23.50
N ALA A 383 1.29 6.47 -23.68
CA ALA A 383 1.05 5.56 -24.79
C ALA A 383 -0.31 4.87 -24.63
N PHE A 384 -0.68 4.50 -23.43
CA PHE A 384 -1.97 3.95 -23.08
C PHE A 384 -3.07 5.02 -23.34
N SER A 385 -2.91 6.23 -22.81
CA SER A 385 -3.89 7.32 -23.03
C SER A 385 -4.00 7.73 -24.50
N LYS A 386 -2.92 7.69 -25.29
CA LYS A 386 -2.98 7.97 -26.74
C LYS A 386 -3.68 6.86 -27.53
N HIS A 387 -3.53 5.63 -27.11
CA HIS A 387 -4.21 4.52 -27.78
C HIS A 387 -5.71 4.50 -27.44
N TRP A 388 -6.06 4.94 -26.22
CA TRP A 388 -7.44 5.06 -25.76
C TRP A 388 -8.15 6.32 -26.24
N SER A 389 -7.43 7.40 -26.59
CA SER A 389 -8.03 8.64 -27.10
C SER A 389 -8.34 8.61 -28.61
N SER A 390 -7.97 7.54 -29.31
CA SER A 390 -8.16 7.49 -30.77
C SER A 390 -9.52 6.96 -31.24
N THR A 391 -10.33 6.35 -30.36
CA THR A 391 -11.70 5.95 -30.71
C THR A 391 -12.57 5.89 -29.46
N GLU A 392 -13.40 6.90 -29.25
CA GLU A 392 -14.41 6.90 -28.16
C GLU A 392 -15.42 5.74 -28.31
N GLU A 393 -15.53 5.13 -29.48
CA GLU A 393 -16.45 4.02 -29.73
C GLU A 393 -15.89 2.64 -29.29
N ASP A 394 -14.55 2.46 -29.21
CA ASP A 394 -13.94 1.21 -28.75
C ASP A 394 -13.85 1.12 -27.21
N LEU A 395 -14.18 2.19 -26.48
CA LEU A 395 -14.12 2.25 -25.01
C LEU A 395 -15.30 1.55 -24.31
N LEU A 396 -16.33 1.14 -25.06
CA LEU A 396 -17.57 0.60 -24.47
C LEU A 396 -17.57 -0.92 -24.29
N GLU A 397 -16.53 -1.64 -24.73
CA GLU A 397 -16.49 -3.12 -24.67
C GLU A 397 -15.41 -3.72 -23.75
N PHE A 398 -14.59 -2.91 -23.09
CA PHE A 398 -13.69 -3.46 -22.08
C PHE A 398 -14.37 -3.40 -20.71
N ASP A 399 -14.80 -4.55 -20.22
CA ASP A 399 -15.21 -4.72 -18.85
C ASP A 399 -14.06 -4.31 -17.92
N ASP A 400 -14.34 -3.42 -16.96
CA ASP A 400 -13.37 -2.91 -15.97
C ASP A 400 -12.67 -4.05 -15.19
N GLU A 401 -13.20 -5.28 -15.23
CA GLU A 401 -12.59 -6.47 -14.63
C GLU A 401 -11.28 -6.92 -15.32
N ASP A 402 -11.07 -6.59 -16.59
CA ASP A 402 -9.85 -7.00 -17.32
C ASP A 402 -8.64 -6.10 -17.05
N ILE A 403 -8.85 -4.86 -16.62
CA ILE A 403 -7.76 -3.89 -16.44
C ILE A 403 -6.84 -4.28 -15.28
N SER A 404 -7.41 -4.78 -14.19
CA SER A 404 -6.63 -5.17 -13.00
C SER A 404 -5.72 -6.38 -13.24
N GLN A 405 -6.10 -7.27 -14.17
CA GLN A 405 -5.32 -8.48 -14.53
C GLN A 405 -4.13 -8.16 -15.42
N HIS A 406 -4.13 -7.01 -16.09
CA HIS A 406 -3.10 -6.60 -17.06
C HIS A 406 -2.11 -5.57 -16.50
N LEU A 407 -2.31 -5.12 -15.25
CA LEU A 407 -1.37 -4.24 -14.61
C LEU A 407 -0.05 -4.96 -14.31
N PRO A 408 1.09 -4.32 -14.55
CA PRO A 408 2.37 -4.86 -14.13
C PRO A 408 2.43 -4.97 -12.59
N ASP A 409 3.27 -5.86 -12.10
CA ASP A 409 3.52 -5.99 -10.68
C ASP A 409 4.20 -4.73 -10.12
N LEU A 410 3.47 -3.95 -9.36
CA LEU A 410 3.91 -2.69 -8.78
C LEU A 410 3.61 -2.65 -7.29
N LEU A 411 4.58 -2.17 -6.51
CA LEU A 411 4.32 -1.69 -5.16
C LEU A 411 4.26 -0.17 -5.18
N LEU A 412 3.13 0.39 -4.79
CA LEU A 412 3.00 1.83 -4.60
C LEU A 412 3.14 2.18 -3.13
N VAL A 413 3.88 3.27 -2.89
CA VAL A 413 4.05 3.89 -1.57
C VAL A 413 3.48 5.30 -1.63
N LEU A 414 2.47 5.57 -0.82
CA LEU A 414 1.72 6.82 -0.85
C LEU A 414 1.93 7.61 0.45
N GLY A 415 2.26 8.87 0.31
CA GLY A 415 2.43 9.81 1.42
C GLY A 415 3.47 9.35 2.45
N GLY A 416 3.18 9.61 3.73
CA GLY A 416 4.05 9.27 4.86
C GLY A 416 5.01 10.39 5.25
N ARG A 417 5.54 10.32 6.47
CA ARG A 417 6.56 11.26 6.96
C ARG A 417 7.92 10.96 6.35
N PRO A 418 8.75 11.97 6.01
CA PRO A 418 8.47 13.39 6.15
C PRO A 418 7.40 13.87 5.16
N CYS A 419 6.49 14.74 5.62
CA CYS A 419 5.48 15.36 4.79
C CYS A 419 6.02 16.69 4.25
N ALA A 420 5.80 16.96 2.98
CA ALA A 420 6.27 18.19 2.33
C ALA A 420 5.30 19.38 2.47
N GLY A 421 4.36 19.32 3.42
CA GLY A 421 3.40 20.38 3.69
C GLY A 421 2.33 20.51 2.61
N HIS A 422 2.13 21.72 2.05
CA HIS A 422 1.08 22.01 1.05
C HIS A 422 1.34 21.45 -0.35
N LYS A 423 2.31 20.56 -0.52
CA LYS A 423 2.57 19.89 -1.79
C LYS A 423 1.58 18.76 -2.02
N ALA A 424 1.51 18.31 -3.28
CA ALA A 424 0.81 17.10 -3.65
C ALA A 424 1.33 15.87 -2.87
N ILE A 425 0.45 14.91 -2.61
CA ILE A 425 0.82 13.64 -1.99
C ILE A 425 1.96 12.99 -2.76
N SER A 426 2.98 12.54 -2.06
CA SER A 426 4.07 11.80 -2.69
C SER A 426 3.62 10.39 -3.08
N VAL A 427 3.86 10.00 -4.32
CA VAL A 427 3.59 8.65 -4.84
C VAL A 427 4.88 8.08 -5.38
N TRP A 428 5.31 6.97 -4.83
CA TRP A 428 6.46 6.21 -5.28
C TRP A 428 6.04 4.85 -5.77
N GLN A 429 6.64 4.41 -6.85
CA GLN A 429 6.48 3.06 -7.37
C GLN A 429 7.76 2.26 -7.20
N MET A 430 7.62 0.99 -6.94
CA MET A 430 8.70 0.04 -6.87
C MET A 430 8.38 -1.19 -7.71
N THR A 431 9.34 -1.59 -8.53
CA THR A 431 9.33 -2.85 -9.27
C THR A 431 10.46 -3.75 -8.77
N LEU A 432 10.16 -5.03 -8.58
CA LEU A 432 11.19 -6.03 -8.26
C LEU A 432 11.80 -6.54 -9.57
N ALA A 433 13.12 -6.54 -9.64
CA ALA A 433 13.84 -7.31 -10.65
C ALA A 433 13.98 -8.73 -10.11
N ASP A 434 13.11 -9.62 -10.55
CA ASP A 434 13.26 -11.06 -10.31
C ASP A 434 14.40 -11.56 -11.20
N THR A 435 15.55 -11.88 -10.60
CA THR A 435 16.67 -12.56 -11.23
C THR A 435 16.46 -14.06 -11.20
#